data_c5615a79977c6d5e8a170557ed76b670
#
_entry.id   c5615a79977c6d5e8a170557ed76b670
#
_cell.length_a   1.000
_cell.length_b   1.000
_cell.length_c   1.000
_cell.angle_alpha   90.00
_cell.angle_beta   90.00
_cell.angle_gamma   90.00
#
_symmetry.space_group_name_H-M   'P 1'
#
loop_
_entity.id
_entity.type
_entity.pdbx_description
1 polymer ?
#
loop_
_entity_poly.entity_id
_entity_poly.type
_entity_poly.pdbx_seq_one_letter_code
_entity_poly.pdbx_strand_id
1 'polypeptide(L)'
;MDNKYIGILTSGGDASGMNAAIRAVTRAAIFNGFKVKGIYRGYEGLIAGEVKELTTEDVSSIIQRGGTILKTARSETFTTPEGRKKAYKVIQKENINALIIIGGDGSLTGARIFAEEYDVTCIGLPGTIDNDLYGTDFTIGYNL
;
A
#
# COMPACT_ATOMS: atom_id res chain seq x y z
N MET A 1 17.77 -17.50 2.36
CA MET A 1 16.69 -17.25 1.63
C MET A 1 16.16 -15.93 1.85
N ASP A 2 16.02 -15.21 0.84
CA ASP A 2 15.63 -13.88 1.00
C ASP A 2 14.18 -13.80 1.29
N ASN A 3 13.81 -13.07 2.30
CA ASN A 3 12.43 -12.81 2.56
C ASN A 3 11.91 -11.86 1.52
N LYS A 4 10.74 -12.14 1.01
CA LYS A 4 10.12 -11.23 0.08
C LYS A 4 9.05 -10.47 0.82
N TYR A 5 9.17 -9.15 0.81
CA TYR A 5 8.23 -8.30 1.49
C TYR A 5 7.36 -7.52 0.52
N ILE A 6 6.10 -7.44 0.86
CA ILE A 6 5.17 -6.59 0.14
C ILE A 6 4.81 -5.46 1.07
N GLY A 7 4.96 -4.24 0.60
CA GLY A 7 4.55 -3.07 1.38
C GLY A 7 3.12 -2.68 1.05
N ILE A 8 2.35 -2.26 2.03
CA ILE A 8 0.99 -1.82 1.82
C ILE A 8 0.83 -0.44 2.43
N LEU A 9 0.27 0.48 1.67
CA LEU A 9 -0.10 1.77 2.24
C LEU A 9 -1.50 2.15 1.79
N THR A 10 -2.16 2.98 2.58
CA THR A 10 -3.44 3.54 2.19
C THR A 10 -3.23 5.04 2.01
N SER A 11 -3.88 5.61 1.02
CA SER A 11 -3.66 7.00 0.70
C SER A 11 -4.95 7.62 0.22
N GLY A 12 -5.10 8.91 0.45
CA GLY A 12 -6.31 9.62 0.07
C GLY A 12 -7.26 9.69 1.23
N GLY A 13 -8.51 9.97 0.97
CA GLY A 13 -9.48 10.08 2.03
C GLY A 13 -9.79 8.74 2.66
N ASP A 14 -10.23 8.77 3.88
CA ASP A 14 -10.60 7.57 4.56
C ASP A 14 -11.78 6.95 3.91
N ALA A 15 -11.69 5.77 3.45
CA ALA A 15 -12.81 5.06 2.91
C ALA A 15 -13.12 3.88 3.80
N SER A 16 -14.38 3.59 3.95
CA SER A 16 -14.79 2.57 4.89
C SER A 16 -14.30 1.18 4.52
N GLY A 17 -13.92 0.94 3.32
CA GLY A 17 -13.44 -0.38 2.92
C GLY A 17 -11.96 -0.61 3.03
N MET A 18 -11.21 0.37 3.49
CA MET A 18 -9.76 0.23 3.46
C MET A 18 -9.26 -0.87 4.39
N ASN A 19 -9.84 -1.02 5.56
CA ASN A 19 -9.41 -2.09 6.46
C ASN A 19 -9.70 -3.47 5.87
N ALA A 20 -10.80 -3.63 5.18
CA ALA A 20 -11.10 -4.90 4.53
C ALA A 20 -10.07 -5.20 3.46
N ALA A 21 -9.66 -4.19 2.71
CA ALA A 21 -8.64 -4.37 1.68
C ALA A 21 -7.29 -4.71 2.30
N ILE A 22 -6.92 -4.03 3.38
CA ILE A 22 -5.68 -4.31 4.07
C ILE A 22 -5.65 -5.76 4.55
N ARG A 23 -6.75 -6.22 5.13
CA ARG A 23 -6.82 -7.58 5.62
C ARG A 23 -6.72 -8.58 4.49
N ALA A 24 -7.46 -8.35 3.41
CA ALA A 24 -7.46 -9.28 2.30
C ALA A 24 -6.07 -9.39 1.65
N VAL A 25 -5.43 -8.25 1.44
CA VAL A 25 -4.12 -8.25 0.81
C VAL A 25 -3.09 -8.91 1.73
N THR A 26 -3.14 -8.60 3.02
CA THR A 26 -2.17 -9.14 3.96
C THR A 26 -2.29 -10.65 4.04
N ARG A 27 -3.52 -11.14 4.12
CA ARG A 27 -3.72 -12.58 4.23
C ARG A 27 -3.32 -13.30 2.94
N ALA A 28 -3.67 -12.72 1.79
CA ALA A 28 -3.33 -13.34 0.52
C ALA A 28 -1.82 -13.37 0.33
N ALA A 29 -1.14 -12.30 0.70
CA ALA A 29 0.30 -12.23 0.54
C ALA A 29 0.99 -13.27 1.43
N ILE A 30 0.56 -13.38 2.68
CA ILE A 30 1.15 -14.32 3.60
C ILE A 30 0.87 -15.75 3.13
N PHE A 31 -0.34 -16.01 2.64
CA PHE A 31 -0.68 -17.32 2.14
C PHE A 31 0.24 -17.71 0.98
N ASN A 32 0.69 -16.74 0.22
CA ASN A 32 1.56 -17.01 -0.92
C ASN A 32 3.05 -16.90 -0.59
N GLY A 33 3.40 -16.89 0.67
CA GLY A 33 4.79 -16.96 1.08
C GLY A 33 5.51 -15.65 1.24
N PHE A 34 4.78 -14.53 1.14
CA PHE A 34 5.40 -13.23 1.34
C PHE A 34 5.26 -12.77 2.77
N LYS A 35 6.09 -11.87 3.19
CA LYS A 35 5.88 -11.13 4.41
C LYS A 35 5.34 -9.76 4.04
N VAL A 36 4.62 -9.14 4.96
CA VAL A 36 3.95 -7.89 4.66
C VAL A 36 4.43 -6.80 5.60
N LYS A 37 4.71 -5.64 5.06
CA LYS A 37 5.05 -4.47 5.85
C LYS A 37 4.00 -3.40 5.62
N GLY A 38 3.39 -2.95 6.69
CA GLY A 38 2.43 -1.85 6.62
C GLY A 38 3.15 -0.53 6.72
N ILE A 39 2.77 0.41 5.89
CA ILE A 39 3.37 1.72 5.87
C ILE A 39 2.33 2.68 6.43
N TYR A 40 2.64 3.36 7.51
CA TYR A 40 1.69 4.21 8.17
C TYR A 40 1.69 5.61 7.59
N ARG A 41 0.53 6.22 7.54
CA ARG A 41 0.34 7.58 7.04
C ARG A 41 0.70 7.74 5.56
N GLY A 42 0.40 6.71 4.77
CA GLY A 42 0.49 6.80 3.32
C GLY A 42 1.88 7.15 2.83
N TYR A 43 1.95 7.97 1.81
CA TYR A 43 3.24 8.33 1.24
C TYR A 43 4.11 9.15 2.20
N GLU A 44 3.47 9.91 3.08
CA GLU A 44 4.23 10.68 4.04
C GLU A 44 4.99 9.74 4.97
N GLY A 45 4.33 8.69 5.42
CA GLY A 45 4.99 7.69 6.25
C GLY A 45 6.03 6.89 5.49
N LEU A 46 5.79 6.65 4.19
CA LEU A 46 6.79 5.97 3.38
C LEU A 46 8.07 6.81 3.34
N ILE A 47 7.94 8.11 3.11
CA ILE A 47 9.10 8.98 3.08
C ILE A 47 9.81 9.02 4.44
N ALA A 48 9.04 8.98 5.51
CA ALA A 48 9.59 9.06 6.85
C ALA A 48 10.08 7.72 7.38
N GLY A 49 9.78 6.64 6.71
CA GLY A 49 10.22 5.33 7.17
C GLY A 49 9.33 4.71 8.24
N GLU A 50 8.06 5.07 8.25
CA GLU A 50 7.14 4.55 9.27
C GLU A 50 6.58 3.21 8.80
N VAL A 51 7.35 2.18 8.96
CA VAL A 51 7.07 0.87 8.41
C VAL A 51 7.08 -0.16 9.52
N LYS A 52 6.10 -1.05 9.53
CA LYS A 52 6.02 -2.07 10.56
C LYS A 52 5.52 -3.37 9.92
N GLU A 53 6.09 -4.48 10.32
CA GLU A 53 5.63 -5.76 9.76
C GLU A 53 4.22 -6.08 10.22
N LEU A 54 3.39 -6.59 9.33
CA LEU A 54 2.03 -6.98 9.64
C LEU A 54 1.90 -8.49 9.57
N THR A 55 1.22 -9.05 10.56
CA THR A 55 0.95 -10.49 10.59
C THR A 55 -0.54 -10.71 10.41
N THR A 56 -0.94 -11.97 10.23
CA THR A 56 -2.36 -12.26 10.13
C THR A 56 -3.10 -11.89 11.41
N GLU A 57 -2.41 -11.93 12.54
CA GLU A 57 -3.05 -11.52 13.77
C GLU A 57 -3.32 -10.04 13.79
N ASP A 58 -2.42 -9.25 13.26
CA ASP A 58 -2.60 -7.81 13.25
C ASP A 58 -3.83 -7.38 12.48
N VAL A 59 -4.25 -8.17 11.50
CA VAL A 59 -5.36 -7.78 10.65
C VAL A 59 -6.62 -8.62 10.91
N SER A 60 -6.59 -9.51 11.89
CA SER A 60 -7.66 -10.48 12.05
C SER A 60 -8.98 -9.87 12.44
N SER A 61 -9.00 -8.77 13.12
CA SER A 61 -10.25 -8.20 13.59
C SER A 61 -10.50 -6.78 13.11
N ILE A 62 -9.84 -6.37 12.06
CA ILE A 62 -9.95 -4.97 11.67
C ILE A 62 -11.15 -4.68 10.77
N ILE A 63 -11.81 -5.68 10.21
CA ILE A 63 -12.93 -5.44 9.33
C ILE A 63 -14.02 -4.65 10.04
N GLN A 64 -14.23 -4.89 11.31
CA GLN A 64 -15.29 -4.23 12.02
C GLN A 64 -14.93 -2.80 12.39
N ARG A 65 -13.72 -2.39 12.16
CA ARG A 65 -13.30 -1.03 12.48
C ARG A 65 -13.38 -0.20 11.21
N GLY A 66 -13.94 0.97 11.31
CA GLY A 66 -14.01 1.84 10.14
C GLY A 66 -12.66 2.42 9.79
N GLY A 67 -12.53 2.93 8.63
CA GLY A 67 -11.33 3.64 8.20
C GLY A 67 -10.19 2.73 7.84
N THR A 68 -9.01 3.09 8.25
CA THR A 68 -7.81 2.34 7.94
C THR A 68 -6.90 2.27 9.15
N ILE A 69 -6.41 1.10 9.48
CA ILE A 69 -5.47 0.96 10.59
C ILE A 69 -4.12 1.54 10.20
N LEU A 70 -3.83 1.69 8.91
CA LEU A 70 -2.55 2.24 8.48
C LEU A 70 -2.60 3.76 8.38
N LYS A 71 -3.77 4.34 8.48
CA LYS A 71 -3.94 5.78 8.44
C LYS A 71 -3.54 6.37 7.10
N THR A 72 -3.93 7.58 6.86
CA THR A 72 -3.54 8.28 5.65
C THR A 72 -3.04 9.66 6.05
N ALA A 73 -2.33 10.29 5.17
CA ALA A 73 -1.92 11.67 5.35
C ALA A 73 -1.73 12.27 3.98
N ARG A 74 -1.97 13.56 3.87
CA ARG A 74 -1.72 14.25 2.64
C ARG A 74 -0.23 14.37 2.48
N SER A 75 0.30 14.16 1.32
CA SER A 75 1.73 14.29 1.12
C SER A 75 2.00 15.09 -0.13
N GLU A 76 2.41 16.33 0.06
CA GLU A 76 2.86 17.13 -1.05
C GLU A 76 4.29 16.78 -1.38
N THR A 77 5.03 16.28 -0.42
CA THR A 77 6.42 15.94 -0.63
C THR A 77 6.57 14.81 -1.64
N PHE A 78 5.63 13.88 -1.65
CA PHE A 78 5.74 12.76 -2.59
C PHE A 78 5.51 13.21 -4.03
N THR A 79 4.97 14.40 -4.25
CA THR A 79 4.80 14.92 -5.59
C THR A 79 6.09 15.49 -6.13
N THR A 80 7.12 15.53 -5.34
CA THR A 80 8.41 16.09 -5.77
C THR A 80 9.41 14.98 -6.02
N PRO A 81 10.35 15.17 -6.93
CA PRO A 81 11.38 14.15 -7.15
C PRO A 81 12.18 13.82 -5.90
N GLU A 82 12.42 14.82 -5.04
CA GLU A 82 13.19 14.58 -3.84
C GLU A 82 12.43 13.71 -2.87
N GLY A 83 11.14 13.91 -2.72
CA GLY A 83 10.34 13.10 -1.84
C GLY A 83 10.30 11.68 -2.32
N ARG A 84 10.14 11.47 -3.61
CA ARG A 84 10.12 10.14 -4.17
C ARG A 84 11.47 9.44 -4.03
N LYS A 85 12.56 10.20 -4.08
CA LYS A 85 13.88 9.63 -3.86
C LYS A 85 14.01 9.12 -2.43
N LYS A 86 13.50 9.87 -1.46
CA LYS A 86 13.53 9.43 -0.08
C LYS A 86 12.67 8.19 0.11
N ALA A 87 11.52 8.16 -0.55
CA ALA A 87 10.65 7.00 -0.48
C ALA A 87 11.35 5.76 -1.05
N TYR A 88 12.06 5.92 -2.13
CA TYR A 88 12.76 4.80 -2.74
C TYR A 88 13.86 4.28 -1.81
N LYS A 89 14.53 5.16 -1.10
CA LYS A 89 15.54 4.70 -0.15
C LYS A 89 14.92 3.86 0.96
N VAL A 90 13.72 4.19 1.39
CA VAL A 90 13.03 3.40 2.39
C VAL A 90 12.64 2.04 1.80
N ILE A 91 12.16 2.01 0.56
CA ILE A 91 11.84 0.77 -0.12
C ILE A 91 13.06 -0.15 -0.12
N GLN A 92 14.22 0.39 -0.43
CA GLN A 92 15.42 -0.41 -0.46
C GLN A 92 15.84 -0.86 0.92
N LYS A 93 15.79 0.04 1.90
CA LYS A 93 16.21 -0.29 3.24
C LYS A 93 15.31 -1.35 3.85
N GLU A 94 14.03 -1.30 3.57
CA GLU A 94 13.07 -2.23 4.13
C GLU A 94 12.90 -3.50 3.31
N ASN A 95 13.64 -3.62 2.23
CA ASN A 95 13.60 -4.80 1.36
C ASN A 95 12.22 -5.07 0.79
N ILE A 96 11.51 -4.03 0.43
CA ILE A 96 10.17 -4.15 -0.11
C ILE A 96 10.29 -4.47 -1.60
N ASN A 97 9.72 -5.59 -2.02
CA ASN A 97 9.80 -6.02 -3.40
C ASN A 97 8.66 -5.48 -4.24
N ALA A 98 7.52 -5.24 -3.65
CA ALA A 98 6.38 -4.68 -4.35
C ALA A 98 5.61 -3.81 -3.39
N LEU A 99 4.99 -2.77 -3.91
CA LEU A 99 4.24 -1.81 -3.09
C LEU A 99 2.80 -1.84 -3.54
N ILE A 100 1.88 -2.05 -2.60
CA ILE A 100 0.47 -2.03 -2.88
C ILE A 100 -0.11 -0.76 -2.31
N ILE A 101 -0.76 0.03 -3.16
CA ILE A 101 -1.34 1.30 -2.76
C ILE A 101 -2.85 1.19 -2.82
N ILE A 102 -3.50 1.38 -1.70
CA ILE A 102 -4.96 1.37 -1.65
C ILE A 102 -5.39 2.82 -1.56
N GLY A 103 -6.08 3.29 -2.56
CA GLY A 103 -6.46 4.71 -2.57
C GLY A 103 -7.22 5.13 -3.79
N GLY A 104 -7.34 6.40 -3.99
CA GLY A 104 -8.07 6.95 -5.11
C GLY A 104 -7.17 7.34 -6.26
N ASP A 105 -7.73 8.06 -7.22
CA ASP A 105 -7.03 8.35 -8.48
C ASP A 105 -5.73 9.08 -8.30
N GLY A 106 -5.70 10.06 -7.44
CA GLY A 106 -4.45 10.81 -7.25
C GLY A 106 -3.35 9.95 -6.66
N SER A 107 -3.72 9.08 -5.72
CA SER A 107 -2.74 8.20 -5.09
C SER A 107 -2.22 7.19 -6.07
N LEU A 108 -3.08 6.70 -6.95
CA LEU A 108 -2.67 5.70 -7.93
C LEU A 108 -1.81 6.33 -9.02
N THR A 109 -2.08 7.58 -9.36
CA THR A 109 -1.24 8.29 -10.31
C THR A 109 0.16 8.49 -9.72
N GLY A 110 0.23 8.84 -8.43
CA GLY A 110 1.53 8.99 -7.77
C GLY A 110 2.31 7.69 -7.76
N ALA A 111 1.61 6.58 -7.55
CA ALA A 111 2.25 5.27 -7.58
C ALA A 111 2.81 4.96 -8.95
N ARG A 112 2.07 5.31 -10.00
CA ARG A 112 2.55 5.05 -11.35
C ARG A 112 3.81 5.84 -11.67
N ILE A 113 3.83 7.10 -11.27
CA ILE A 113 5.01 7.92 -11.50
C ILE A 113 6.21 7.35 -10.74
N PHE A 114 6.00 6.95 -9.51
CA PHE A 114 7.06 6.39 -8.68
C PHE A 114 7.58 5.09 -9.30
N ALA A 115 6.68 4.24 -9.76
CA ALA A 115 7.07 2.98 -10.35
C ALA A 115 7.90 3.18 -11.61
N GLU A 116 7.54 4.17 -12.40
CA GLU A 116 8.29 4.44 -13.62
C GLU A 116 9.64 5.04 -13.33
N GLU A 117 9.71 5.90 -12.34
CA GLU A 117 10.95 6.56 -12.01
C GLU A 117 11.99 5.62 -11.43
N TYR A 118 11.60 4.67 -10.63
CA TYR A 118 12.53 3.84 -9.88
C TYR A 118 12.42 2.36 -10.18
N ASP A 119 11.60 2.00 -11.13
CA ASP A 119 11.45 0.60 -11.48
C ASP A 119 10.96 -0.23 -10.29
N VAL A 120 10.06 0.34 -9.50
CA VAL A 120 9.48 -0.35 -8.38
C VAL A 120 8.15 -0.93 -8.81
N THR A 121 7.86 -2.16 -8.45
CA THR A 121 6.57 -2.75 -8.77
C THR A 121 5.52 -2.16 -7.86
N CYS A 122 4.55 -1.47 -8.43
CA CYS A 122 3.46 -0.88 -7.68
C CYS A 122 2.14 -1.41 -8.19
N ILE A 123 1.26 -1.79 -7.27
CA ILE A 123 -0.05 -2.30 -7.62
C ILE A 123 -1.08 -1.43 -6.93
N GLY A 124 -1.99 -0.86 -7.68
CA GLY A 124 -3.00 0.02 -7.13
C GLY A 124 -4.32 -0.68 -6.93
N LEU A 125 -4.95 -0.46 -5.79
CA LEU A 125 -6.28 -0.97 -5.52
C LEU A 125 -7.17 0.19 -5.17
N PRO A 126 -8.39 0.21 -5.64
CA PRO A 126 -9.30 1.27 -5.26
C PRO A 126 -9.57 1.23 -3.78
N GLY A 127 -9.67 2.39 -3.18
CA GLY A 127 -9.91 2.47 -1.75
C GLY A 127 -11.26 1.96 -1.33
N THR A 128 -12.23 1.97 -2.22
CA THR A 128 -13.52 1.49 -1.91
C THR A 128 -13.77 0.25 -2.69
N ILE A 129 -14.02 -0.84 -2.02
CA ILE A 129 -14.36 -2.02 -2.72
C ILE A 129 -15.80 -2.20 -2.57
N ASP A 130 -16.54 -1.99 -3.62
CA ASP A 130 -17.92 -2.07 -3.57
C ASP A 130 -18.33 -3.44 -3.84
N ASN A 131 -19.41 -3.86 -3.33
CA ASN A 131 -19.90 -5.17 -3.60
C ASN A 131 -20.14 -5.39 -5.04
N ASP A 132 -20.34 -4.35 -5.75
CA ASP A 132 -20.64 -4.51 -7.13
C ASP A 132 -19.48 -4.95 -7.90
N LEU A 133 -18.35 -4.86 -7.32
CA LEU A 133 -17.23 -5.13 -8.07
C LEU A 133 -16.79 -6.49 -7.99
N TYR A 134 -17.54 -7.33 -7.50
CA TYR A 134 -16.98 -8.52 -7.35
C TYR A 134 -16.80 -9.07 -8.67
N GLY A 135 -15.97 -9.75 -8.87
CA GLY A 135 -15.70 -10.30 -10.09
C GLY A 135 -14.82 -9.53 -10.86
N THR A 136 -14.60 -8.43 -10.56
CA THR A 136 -13.93 -7.70 -11.33
C THR A 136 -12.69 -7.69 -10.88
N ASP A 137 -11.96 -7.88 -11.44
CA ASP A 137 -10.76 -7.85 -11.14
C ASP A 137 -10.33 -6.76 -10.57
N PHE A 138 -9.90 -6.75 -9.81
CA PHE A 138 -9.22 -5.90 -9.24
C PHE A 138 -8.07 -5.75 -9.90
N THR A 139 -8.02 -5.67 -10.90
CA THR A 139 -6.97 -5.49 -11.55
C THR A 139 -6.39 -4.40 -11.23
N ILE A 140 -5.74 -4.23 -10.91
CA ILE A 140 -5.01 -3.52 -10.49
C ILE A 140 -4.10 -3.09 -11.30
N GLY A 141 -4.10 -2.38 -11.44
CA GLY A 141 -3.57 -1.82 -12.09
C GLY A 141 -2.47 -1.59 -12.74
N TYR A 142 -1.52 -1.34 -12.26
CA TYR A 142 -0.48 -0.88 -12.84
C TYR A 142 0.52 -1.79 -12.65
N ASN A 143 0.54 -2.53 -13.29
CA ASN A 143 1.37 -3.30 -13.43
C ASN A 143 2.31 -2.75 -14.15
N LEU A 144 2.98 -2.23 -13.73
CA LEU A 144 3.88 -1.56 -14.41
C LEU A 144 4.99 -2.38 -14.82
#